data_37653fc1dac92845f9ebc7837f5f22f0
#
_entry.id   37653fc1dac92845f9ebc7837f5f22f0
#
_cell.length_a   1.000
_cell.length_b   1.000
_cell.length_c   1.000
_cell.angle_alpha   90.00
_cell.angle_beta   90.00
_cell.angle_gamma   90.00
#
_symmetry.space_group_name_H-M   'P 1'
#
loop_
_entity.id
_entity.type
_entity.pdbx_description
1 polymer ?
#
loop_
_entity_poly.entity_id
_entity_poly.type
_entity_poly.pdbx_seq_one_letter_code
_entity_poly.pdbx_strand_id
1 'polypeptide(L)'
;MERREFLHKAAITAAVASSARLQASAKTPQNPIARRTLGRTGEKLSIIGFGGIVVMNEETDEANNIVAEAVDRGVNYFDVAPSYGNAQERLGPALAPYRKDCFLACKTEGRKKEDSRVQLEESLRLLKTDHVDLYQFHGLTKMAELDMVLGPGGAMETMEAAKKEGKIRYIGFSVHSVETALAALDRYPFDTVLFPVNWVLFSQANFGPQILKRAQDKGTGILALKGMAKTTWAEGQKQNHPQPKCWYQPAAYPQEASLGLRWTLGHPITAAIPPGDEKYFRLAMDVAQSYKPLEPHEEQALLAGAHGVEPLFHLGNDV
;
A
#
# COMPACT_ATOMS: atom_id res chain seq x y z
N MET A 1 -51.29 44.26 26.14
CA MET A 1 -50.78 42.91 25.83
C MET A 1 -49.28 43.00 25.65
N GLU A 2 -48.59 42.32 26.46
CA GLU A 2 -47.31 42.76 27.05
C GLU A 2 -46.06 42.31 26.28
N ARG A 3 -45.10 43.22 26.20
CA ARG A 3 -43.77 43.05 25.65
C ARG A 3 -42.96 41.86 26.27
N ARG A 4 -43.47 41.31 27.38
CA ARG A 4 -42.80 40.18 28.07
C ARG A 4 -43.06 38.80 27.48
N GLU A 5 -44.19 38.57 26.82
CA GLU A 5 -44.50 37.28 26.20
C GLU A 5 -43.76 37.03 24.87
N PHE A 6 -43.38 38.11 24.18
CA PHE A 6 -42.61 37.98 22.92
C PHE A 6 -41.14 37.59 23.13
N LEU A 7 -40.58 37.99 24.28
CA LEU A 7 -39.19 37.68 24.59
C LEU A 7 -39.00 36.26 25.15
N HIS A 8 -40.01 35.62 25.72
CA HIS A 8 -39.96 34.25 26.19
C HIS A 8 -40.11 33.19 25.05
N LYS A 9 -40.80 33.52 23.94
CA LYS A 9 -40.91 32.63 22.80
C LYS A 9 -39.70 32.69 21.88
N ALA A 10 -38.92 33.76 21.87
CA ALA A 10 -37.70 33.90 21.12
C ALA A 10 -36.49 33.19 21.74
N ALA A 11 -36.49 32.93 23.08
CA ALA A 11 -35.40 32.30 23.78
C ALA A 11 -35.41 30.75 23.75
N ILE A 12 -36.56 30.16 23.40
CA ILE A 12 -36.70 28.69 23.31
C ILE A 12 -36.38 28.15 21.92
N THR A 13 -36.47 29.00 20.89
CA THR A 13 -36.17 28.59 19.50
C THR A 13 -34.67 28.67 19.16
N ALA A 14 -33.88 29.37 19.96
CA ALA A 14 -32.42 29.49 19.75
C ALA A 14 -31.56 28.40 20.46
N ALA A 15 -32.17 27.59 21.34
CA ALA A 15 -31.47 26.57 22.10
C ALA A 15 -31.52 25.15 21.50
N VAL A 16 -32.25 24.95 20.39
CA VAL A 16 -32.37 23.64 19.73
C VAL A 16 -31.56 23.56 18.41
N ALA A 17 -30.92 24.66 18.01
CA ALA A 17 -30.11 24.70 16.77
C ALA A 17 -28.60 24.45 16.97
N SER A 18 -28.16 24.02 18.14
CA SER A 18 -26.72 23.87 18.46
C SER A 18 -26.37 22.50 19.03
N SER A 19 -26.80 21.41 18.41
CA SER A 19 -26.17 20.09 18.70
C SER A 19 -26.53 18.99 17.68
N ALA A 20 -26.87 19.32 16.46
CA ALA A 20 -26.76 18.36 15.38
C ALA A 20 -25.32 18.34 14.86
N ARG A 21 -24.36 17.91 15.72
CA ARG A 21 -23.17 17.24 15.22
C ARG A 21 -23.70 15.99 14.55
N LEU A 22 -23.72 16.00 13.24
CA LEU A 22 -23.73 14.79 12.42
C LEU A 22 -22.52 13.95 12.84
N GLN A 23 -22.68 13.15 13.88
CA GLN A 23 -21.94 11.92 13.98
C GLN A 23 -22.43 11.09 12.79
N ALA A 24 -21.70 11.15 11.70
CA ALA A 24 -21.75 10.09 10.70
C ALA A 24 -21.39 8.83 11.47
N SER A 25 -22.40 8.10 11.92
CA SER A 25 -22.25 6.76 12.47
C SER A 25 -21.73 5.94 11.29
N ALA A 26 -20.41 5.75 11.25
CA ALA A 26 -19.80 4.82 10.32
C ALA A 26 -20.54 3.48 10.53
N LYS A 27 -21.39 3.10 9.58
CA LYS A 27 -22.01 1.77 9.56
C LYS A 27 -20.85 0.80 9.55
N THR A 28 -20.65 0.06 10.65
CA THR A 28 -19.68 -1.04 10.67
C THR A 28 -19.99 -1.91 9.47
N PRO A 29 -19.05 -2.14 8.55
CA PRO A 29 -19.29 -2.96 7.38
C PRO A 29 -19.83 -4.30 7.84
N GLN A 30 -20.83 -4.84 7.15
CA GLN A 30 -21.40 -6.16 7.52
C GLN A 30 -20.33 -7.26 7.49
N ASN A 31 -19.21 -7.04 6.80
CA ASN A 31 -18.06 -7.93 6.76
C ASN A 31 -16.78 -7.08 6.53
N PRO A 32 -16.14 -6.54 7.57
CA PRO A 32 -14.93 -5.74 7.42
C PRO A 32 -13.78 -6.60 6.91
N ILE A 33 -12.89 -6.00 6.12
CA ILE A 33 -11.68 -6.66 5.62
C ILE A 33 -10.84 -7.15 6.81
N ALA A 34 -10.45 -8.43 6.78
CA ALA A 34 -9.64 -9.05 7.81
C ALA A 34 -8.28 -8.37 7.96
N ARG A 35 -7.68 -8.46 9.16
CA ARG A 35 -6.36 -7.87 9.47
C ARG A 35 -5.36 -8.96 9.84
N ARG A 36 -4.08 -8.74 9.48
CA ARG A 36 -2.94 -9.61 9.84
C ARG A 36 -1.84 -8.80 10.49
N THR A 37 -1.08 -9.44 11.35
CA THR A 37 0.06 -8.80 12.04
C THR A 37 1.20 -8.54 11.05
N LEU A 38 1.80 -7.36 11.14
CA LEU A 38 2.95 -6.95 10.33
C LEU A 38 4.26 -7.40 11.00
N GLY A 39 4.69 -8.63 10.69
CA GLY A 39 5.93 -9.17 11.25
C GLY A 39 6.04 -8.98 12.77
N ARG A 40 7.24 -8.60 13.22
CA ARG A 40 7.54 -8.34 14.66
C ARG A 40 7.06 -6.98 15.17
N THR A 41 6.47 -6.12 14.32
CA THR A 41 6.03 -4.77 14.73
C THR A 41 4.84 -4.80 15.68
N GLY A 42 4.02 -5.85 15.63
CA GLY A 42 2.76 -5.95 16.37
C GLY A 42 1.57 -5.23 15.74
N GLU A 43 1.81 -4.38 14.72
CA GLU A 43 0.75 -3.66 14.00
C GLU A 43 -0.16 -4.63 13.24
N LYS A 44 -1.45 -4.31 13.18
CA LYS A 44 -2.46 -5.11 12.46
C LYS A 44 -2.97 -4.36 11.25
N LEU A 45 -2.59 -4.81 10.06
CA LEU A 45 -2.99 -4.21 8.79
C LEU A 45 -4.08 -5.03 8.12
N SER A 46 -5.00 -4.33 7.42
CA SER A 46 -5.94 -4.97 6.50
C SER A 46 -5.17 -5.79 5.45
N ILE A 47 -5.69 -6.96 5.09
CA ILE A 47 -5.02 -7.86 4.13
C ILE A 47 -4.91 -7.26 2.72
N ILE A 48 -5.63 -6.16 2.45
CA ILE A 48 -5.48 -5.30 1.26
C ILE A 48 -5.04 -3.91 1.72
N GLY A 49 -4.00 -3.37 1.07
CA GLY A 49 -3.55 -2.00 1.24
C GLY A 49 -4.06 -1.10 0.12
N PHE A 50 -4.25 0.18 0.43
CA PHE A 50 -4.54 1.23 -0.53
C PHE A 50 -3.25 1.72 -1.17
N GLY A 51 -3.03 1.44 -2.46
CA GLY A 51 -1.92 2.02 -3.22
C GLY A 51 -2.24 3.46 -3.62
N GLY A 52 -1.43 4.44 -3.21
CA GLY A 52 -1.66 5.86 -3.50
C GLY A 52 -1.83 6.20 -4.98
N ILE A 53 -1.29 5.36 -5.88
CA ILE A 53 -1.52 5.51 -7.33
C ILE A 53 -3.01 5.51 -7.69
N VAL A 54 -3.88 4.89 -6.90
CA VAL A 54 -5.34 4.87 -7.15
C VAL A 54 -5.91 6.29 -7.25
N VAL A 55 -5.45 7.20 -6.39
CA VAL A 55 -5.90 8.61 -6.41
C VAL A 55 -5.01 9.55 -7.23
N MET A 56 -3.97 9.02 -7.91
CA MET A 56 -3.15 9.81 -8.81
C MET A 56 -4.00 10.36 -9.96
N ASN A 57 -3.92 11.68 -10.17
CA ASN A 57 -4.65 12.43 -11.20
C ASN A 57 -6.19 12.43 -11.05
N GLU A 58 -6.72 11.97 -9.90
CA GLU A 58 -8.14 12.12 -9.63
C GLU A 58 -8.47 13.55 -9.16
N GLU A 59 -9.71 13.96 -9.38
CA GLU A 59 -10.23 15.19 -8.78
C GLU A 59 -10.35 15.03 -7.26
N THR A 60 -10.33 16.15 -6.53
CA THR A 60 -10.28 16.11 -5.05
C THR A 60 -11.47 15.36 -4.44
N ASP A 61 -12.69 15.60 -4.96
CA ASP A 61 -13.89 14.96 -4.44
C ASP A 61 -13.89 13.46 -4.71
N GLU A 62 -13.41 13.04 -5.89
CA GLU A 62 -13.28 11.63 -6.21
C GLU A 62 -12.22 10.94 -5.33
N ALA A 63 -11.07 11.56 -5.13
CA ALA A 63 -10.05 11.05 -4.21
C ALA A 63 -10.61 10.88 -2.78
N ASN A 64 -11.39 11.86 -2.29
CA ASN A 64 -12.06 11.78 -0.99
C ASN A 64 -13.04 10.60 -0.93
N ASN A 65 -13.85 10.40 -1.97
CA ASN A 65 -14.85 9.33 -2.05
C ASN A 65 -14.18 7.95 -2.04
N ILE A 66 -13.13 7.75 -2.84
CA ILE A 66 -12.39 6.48 -2.94
C ILE A 66 -11.73 6.14 -1.60
N VAL A 67 -11.11 7.12 -0.93
CA VAL A 67 -10.48 6.92 0.38
C VAL A 67 -11.53 6.62 1.45
N ALA A 68 -12.65 7.35 1.47
CA ALA A 68 -13.74 7.09 2.40
C ALA A 68 -14.33 5.68 2.22
N GLU A 69 -14.59 5.25 0.98
CA GLU A 69 -15.05 3.89 0.65
C GLU A 69 -14.05 2.84 1.18
N ALA A 70 -12.75 3.05 0.96
CA ALA A 70 -11.73 2.12 1.44
C ALA A 70 -11.74 1.97 2.96
N VAL A 71 -11.80 3.09 3.70
CA VAL A 71 -11.86 3.10 5.16
C VAL A 71 -13.15 2.44 5.66
N ASP A 72 -14.30 2.78 5.07
CA ASP A 72 -15.60 2.20 5.43
C ASP A 72 -15.64 0.69 5.23
N ARG A 73 -14.89 0.17 4.25
CA ARG A 73 -14.75 -1.27 3.98
C ARG A 73 -13.69 -1.94 4.87
N GLY A 74 -12.99 -1.20 5.71
CA GLY A 74 -12.05 -1.71 6.72
C GLY A 74 -10.58 -1.68 6.30
N VAL A 75 -10.22 -1.03 5.18
CA VAL A 75 -8.83 -0.76 4.81
C VAL A 75 -8.23 0.22 5.81
N ASN A 76 -7.11 -0.16 6.43
CA ASN A 76 -6.36 0.71 7.34
C ASN A 76 -4.88 0.85 6.96
N TYR A 77 -4.45 0.25 5.87
CA TYR A 77 -3.08 0.36 5.34
C TYR A 77 -3.08 1.17 4.04
N PHE A 78 -2.35 2.27 4.04
CA PHE A 78 -2.18 3.20 2.91
C PHE A 78 -0.70 3.30 2.56
N ASP A 79 -0.35 3.19 1.28
CA ASP A 79 1.03 3.17 0.79
C ASP A 79 1.18 4.13 -0.40
N VAL A 80 2.03 5.12 -0.28
CA VAL A 80 2.26 6.16 -1.28
C VAL A 80 3.76 6.40 -1.51
N ALA A 81 4.12 7.10 -2.57
CA ALA A 81 5.49 7.49 -2.86
C ALA A 81 5.56 8.85 -3.57
N PRO A 82 6.67 9.59 -3.46
CA PRO A 82 6.91 10.82 -4.20
C PRO A 82 6.79 10.67 -5.72
N SER A 83 7.22 9.53 -6.26
CA SER A 83 7.17 9.23 -7.71
C SER A 83 5.78 8.90 -8.25
N TYR A 84 4.73 8.91 -7.42
CA TYR A 84 3.36 8.64 -7.85
C TYR A 84 2.61 9.91 -8.30
N GLY A 85 3.27 10.79 -9.07
CA GLY A 85 2.67 12.03 -9.54
C GLY A 85 2.13 12.89 -8.39
N ASN A 86 0.88 13.32 -8.48
CA ASN A 86 0.21 14.12 -7.44
C ASN A 86 -0.50 13.28 -6.35
N ALA A 87 -0.18 11.98 -6.23
CA ALA A 87 -0.87 11.07 -5.31
C ALA A 87 -0.78 11.51 -3.84
N GLN A 88 0.36 12.07 -3.41
CA GLN A 88 0.52 12.56 -2.03
C GLN A 88 -0.38 13.76 -1.74
N GLU A 89 -0.53 14.68 -2.69
CA GLU A 89 -1.40 15.85 -2.59
C GLU A 89 -2.88 15.47 -2.54
N ARG A 90 -3.26 14.39 -3.21
CA ARG A 90 -4.62 13.86 -3.21
C ARG A 90 -4.92 13.04 -1.96
N LEU A 91 -3.99 12.15 -1.60
CA LEU A 91 -4.17 11.25 -0.45
C LEU A 91 -4.14 11.99 0.90
N GLY A 92 -3.25 12.97 1.08
CA GLY A 92 -3.10 13.67 2.35
C GLY A 92 -4.41 14.27 2.88
N PRO A 93 -5.07 15.18 2.13
CA PRO A 93 -6.35 15.73 2.54
C PRO A 93 -7.46 14.68 2.69
N ALA A 94 -7.53 13.70 1.78
CA ALA A 94 -8.55 12.65 1.79
C ALA A 94 -8.42 11.73 3.01
N LEU A 95 -7.18 11.45 3.45
CA LEU A 95 -6.90 10.60 4.60
C LEU A 95 -6.96 11.34 5.95
N ALA A 96 -6.86 12.67 5.95
CA ALA A 96 -6.80 13.47 7.17
C ALA A 96 -7.91 13.16 8.20
N PRO A 97 -9.19 12.95 7.81
CA PRO A 97 -10.26 12.60 8.76
C PRO A 97 -10.03 11.25 9.46
N TYR A 98 -9.27 10.34 8.84
CA TYR A 98 -9.09 8.95 9.24
C TYR A 98 -7.67 8.65 9.73
N ARG A 99 -6.74 9.65 9.67
CA ARG A 99 -5.30 9.45 9.87
C ARG A 99 -4.95 8.68 11.15
N LYS A 100 -5.69 8.91 12.23
CA LYS A 100 -5.44 8.30 13.55
C LYS A 100 -5.67 6.78 13.58
N ASP A 101 -6.55 6.29 12.69
CA ASP A 101 -6.96 4.88 12.64
C ASP A 101 -6.29 4.14 11.47
N CYS A 102 -5.42 4.84 10.73
CA CYS A 102 -4.77 4.32 9.53
C CYS A 102 -3.25 4.21 9.71
N PHE A 103 -2.69 3.15 9.19
CA PHE A 103 -1.26 2.93 9.02
C PHE A 103 -0.83 3.52 7.67
N LEU A 104 -0.03 4.57 7.70
CA LEU A 104 0.43 5.29 6.52
C LEU A 104 1.90 4.95 6.23
N ALA A 105 2.16 4.37 5.06
CA ALA A 105 3.49 4.13 4.53
C ALA A 105 3.83 5.12 3.43
N CYS A 106 5.06 5.63 3.46
CA CYS A 106 5.63 6.44 2.40
C CYS A 106 7.03 5.94 2.02
N LYS A 107 7.61 6.50 0.96
CA LYS A 107 8.88 6.02 0.41
C LYS A 107 9.84 7.15 0.11
N THR A 108 11.14 6.81 -0.05
CA THR A 108 12.16 7.70 -0.58
C THR A 108 12.91 7.05 -1.73
N GLU A 109 13.18 7.81 -2.78
CA GLU A 109 14.11 7.46 -3.85
C GLU A 109 15.52 8.00 -3.57
N GLY A 110 15.65 8.87 -2.56
CA GLY A 110 16.93 9.38 -2.10
C GLY A 110 17.81 8.25 -1.53
N ARG A 111 19.03 8.12 -2.05
CA ARG A 111 20.02 7.14 -1.58
C ARG A 111 21.01 7.77 -0.62
N LYS A 112 21.16 9.08 -0.64
CA LYS A 112 21.98 9.85 0.27
C LYS A 112 21.13 10.45 1.41
N LYS A 113 21.79 10.72 2.52
CA LYS A 113 21.17 11.30 3.72
C LYS A 113 20.32 12.54 3.42
N GLU A 114 20.91 13.52 2.73
CA GLU A 114 20.23 14.80 2.48
C GLU A 114 19.05 14.65 1.52
N ASP A 115 19.19 13.87 0.44
CA ASP A 115 18.13 13.64 -0.53
C ASP A 115 16.91 12.99 0.13
N SER A 116 17.16 11.96 0.96
CA SER A 116 16.09 11.29 1.72
C SER A 116 15.43 12.21 2.74
N ARG A 117 16.22 13.09 3.39
CA ARG A 117 15.68 14.07 4.35
C ARG A 117 14.75 15.06 3.67
N VAL A 118 15.16 15.64 2.55
CA VAL A 118 14.34 16.58 1.78
C VAL A 118 13.03 15.91 1.31
N GLN A 119 13.11 14.68 0.80
CA GLN A 119 11.92 13.94 0.36
C GLN A 119 10.97 13.60 1.51
N LEU A 120 11.48 13.27 2.69
CA LEU A 120 10.65 13.01 3.87
C LEU A 120 9.87 14.26 4.28
N GLU A 121 10.55 15.40 4.44
CA GLU A 121 9.92 16.66 4.84
C GLU A 121 8.85 17.10 3.83
N GLU A 122 9.13 16.97 2.54
CA GLU A 122 8.17 17.29 1.49
C GLU A 122 6.97 16.32 1.51
N SER A 123 7.21 15.02 1.72
CA SER A 123 6.14 14.04 1.84
C SER A 123 5.23 14.31 3.04
N LEU A 124 5.78 14.66 4.20
CA LEU A 124 5.00 15.04 5.38
C LEU A 124 4.13 16.27 5.10
N ARG A 125 4.71 17.27 4.43
CA ARG A 125 3.99 18.49 4.03
C ARG A 125 2.81 18.19 3.09
N LEU A 126 3.04 17.41 2.03
CA LEU A 126 2.02 17.06 1.02
C LEU A 126 0.94 16.15 1.61
N LEU A 127 1.33 15.20 2.47
CA LEU A 127 0.41 14.30 3.16
C LEU A 127 -0.33 14.95 4.33
N LYS A 128 0.00 16.20 4.68
CA LYS A 128 -0.62 16.97 5.78
C LYS A 128 -0.58 16.22 7.11
N THR A 129 0.55 15.62 7.43
CA THR A 129 0.76 14.85 8.64
C THR A 129 2.13 15.15 9.24
N ASP A 130 2.30 15.00 10.55
CA ASP A 130 3.56 15.15 11.26
C ASP A 130 4.43 13.89 11.24
N HIS A 131 3.85 12.73 10.88
CA HIS A 131 4.55 11.47 10.80
C HIS A 131 3.94 10.51 9.80
N VAL A 132 4.75 9.57 9.33
CA VAL A 132 4.30 8.33 8.67
C VAL A 132 4.64 7.12 9.55
N ASP A 133 3.84 6.07 9.47
CA ASP A 133 4.09 4.87 10.27
C ASP A 133 5.27 4.08 9.72
N LEU A 134 5.35 3.92 8.41
CA LEU A 134 6.42 3.19 7.73
C LEU A 134 7.08 4.08 6.67
N TYR A 135 8.41 4.19 6.73
CA TYR A 135 9.18 4.84 5.67
C TYR A 135 10.10 3.86 4.99
N GLN A 136 10.06 3.80 3.65
CA GLN A 136 10.68 2.73 2.88
C GLN A 136 11.67 3.29 1.84
N PHE A 137 12.80 2.61 1.64
CA PHE A 137 13.59 2.80 0.42
C PHE A 137 12.77 2.31 -0.78
N HIS A 138 12.57 3.16 -1.76
CA HIS A 138 11.77 2.84 -2.96
C HIS A 138 12.64 2.17 -4.03
N GLY A 139 12.26 0.97 -4.44
CA GLY A 139 12.94 0.27 -5.53
C GLY A 139 14.42 0.03 -5.27
N LEU A 140 14.78 -0.42 -4.07
CA LEU A 140 16.15 -0.74 -3.71
C LEU A 140 16.57 -2.05 -4.39
N THR A 141 16.88 -1.98 -5.68
CA THR A 141 17.01 -3.17 -6.54
C THR A 141 18.46 -3.55 -6.83
N LYS A 142 19.40 -2.59 -6.73
CA LYS A 142 20.81 -2.81 -7.03
C LYS A 142 21.67 -2.91 -5.76
N MET A 143 22.63 -3.85 -5.76
CA MET A 143 23.57 -4.00 -4.64
C MET A 143 24.33 -2.71 -4.33
N ALA A 144 24.77 -1.98 -5.37
CA ALA A 144 25.43 -0.68 -5.20
C ALA A 144 24.56 0.36 -4.50
N GLU A 145 23.24 0.36 -4.72
CA GLU A 145 22.31 1.23 -4.01
C GLU A 145 22.16 0.82 -2.55
N LEU A 146 22.11 -0.50 -2.28
CA LEU A 146 22.10 -1.04 -0.91
C LEU A 146 23.38 -0.63 -0.15
N ASP A 147 24.55 -0.71 -0.78
CA ASP A 147 25.81 -0.24 -0.21
C ASP A 147 25.77 1.26 0.10
N MET A 148 25.22 2.05 -0.82
CA MET A 148 25.10 3.50 -0.66
C MET A 148 24.15 3.87 0.50
N VAL A 149 22.96 3.28 0.58
CA VAL A 149 21.99 3.64 1.61
C VAL A 149 22.43 3.21 3.01
N LEU A 150 23.17 2.12 3.15
CA LEU A 150 23.67 1.62 4.43
C LEU A 150 25.06 2.15 4.79
N GLY A 151 25.77 2.79 3.85
CA GLY A 151 27.10 3.34 4.05
C GLY A 151 27.10 4.73 4.73
N PRO A 152 28.29 5.26 5.05
CA PRO A 152 28.42 6.60 5.62
C PRO A 152 27.82 7.68 4.71
N GLY A 153 27.00 8.58 5.27
CA GLY A 153 26.29 9.60 4.51
C GLY A 153 25.11 9.07 3.69
N GLY A 154 24.79 7.79 3.87
CA GLY A 154 23.65 7.13 3.23
C GLY A 154 22.30 7.50 3.86
N ALA A 155 21.24 7.20 3.13
CA ALA A 155 19.89 7.58 3.53
C ALA A 155 19.38 6.86 4.81
N MET A 156 20.02 5.78 5.24
CA MET A 156 19.71 5.12 6.52
C MET A 156 19.92 6.07 7.70
N GLU A 157 20.94 6.96 7.66
CA GLU A 157 21.15 7.93 8.73
C GLU A 157 19.96 8.88 8.88
N THR A 158 19.29 9.25 7.78
CA THR A 158 18.05 10.03 7.82
C THR A 158 16.91 9.23 8.44
N MET A 159 16.73 7.97 8.03
CA MET A 159 15.66 7.13 8.58
C MET A 159 15.81 6.92 10.09
N GLU A 160 17.02 6.66 10.55
CA GLU A 160 17.28 6.49 11.99
C GLU A 160 17.10 7.79 12.78
N ALA A 161 17.49 8.94 12.21
CA ALA A 161 17.25 10.25 12.81
C ALA A 161 15.74 10.56 12.88
N ALA A 162 15.02 10.37 11.77
CA ALA A 162 13.58 10.58 11.69
C ALA A 162 12.79 9.67 12.66
N LYS A 163 13.26 8.44 12.86
CA LYS A 163 12.69 7.52 13.86
C LYS A 163 12.87 8.05 15.29
N LYS A 164 14.04 8.61 15.61
CA LYS A 164 14.30 9.26 16.92
C LYS A 164 13.47 10.53 17.11
N GLU A 165 13.23 11.27 16.04
CA GLU A 165 12.39 12.47 16.02
C GLU A 165 10.88 12.16 16.06
N GLY A 166 10.48 10.90 15.93
CA GLY A 166 9.07 10.49 15.88
C GLY A 166 8.36 10.76 14.55
N LYS A 167 9.11 11.17 13.52
CA LYS A 167 8.57 11.40 12.16
C LYS A 167 8.27 10.10 11.42
N ILE A 168 8.93 9.00 11.80
CA ILE A 168 8.64 7.66 11.30
C ILE A 168 8.67 6.67 12.46
N ARG A 169 7.92 5.57 12.35
CA ARG A 169 7.88 4.52 13.39
C ARG A 169 8.67 3.28 12.97
N TYR A 170 8.55 2.89 11.71
CA TYR A 170 9.14 1.68 11.16
C TYR A 170 9.94 2.00 9.89
N ILE A 171 10.98 1.19 9.64
CA ILE A 171 11.88 1.31 8.48
C ILE A 171 11.73 0.07 7.60
N GLY A 172 11.49 0.27 6.31
CA GLY A 172 11.37 -0.81 5.34
C GLY A 172 12.03 -0.51 4.01
N PHE A 173 11.84 -1.41 3.08
CA PHE A 173 12.28 -1.22 1.69
C PHE A 173 11.34 -1.93 0.71
N SER A 174 11.25 -1.41 -0.52
CA SER A 174 10.66 -2.09 -1.65
C SER A 174 11.74 -2.52 -2.64
N VAL A 175 11.55 -3.66 -3.28
CA VAL A 175 12.62 -4.28 -4.08
C VAL A 175 12.04 -5.16 -5.19
N HIS A 176 12.76 -5.23 -6.33
CA HIS A 176 12.45 -6.08 -7.47
C HIS A 176 13.66 -6.98 -7.87
N SER A 177 14.59 -7.23 -6.95
CA SER A 177 15.73 -8.15 -7.09
C SER A 177 15.75 -9.09 -5.89
N VAL A 178 15.84 -10.38 -6.14
CA VAL A 178 15.93 -11.41 -5.08
C VAL A 178 17.28 -11.29 -4.35
N GLU A 179 18.36 -11.09 -5.08
CA GLU A 179 19.70 -10.96 -4.52
C GLU A 179 19.79 -9.78 -3.55
N THR A 180 19.38 -8.60 -4.01
CA THR A 180 19.41 -7.38 -3.19
C THR A 180 18.47 -7.48 -1.99
N ALA A 181 17.29 -8.11 -2.15
CA ALA A 181 16.38 -8.33 -1.04
C ALA A 181 16.98 -9.19 0.06
N LEU A 182 17.61 -10.32 -0.30
CA LEU A 182 18.27 -11.21 0.66
C LEU A 182 19.44 -10.50 1.37
N ALA A 183 20.27 -9.78 0.60
CA ALA A 183 21.36 -9.01 1.16
C ALA A 183 20.88 -7.91 2.12
N ALA A 184 19.81 -7.17 1.75
CA ALA A 184 19.22 -6.16 2.61
C ALA A 184 18.69 -6.75 3.92
N LEU A 185 17.94 -7.85 3.84
CA LEU A 185 17.43 -8.56 5.01
C LEU A 185 18.55 -9.07 5.93
N ASP A 186 19.73 -9.40 5.39
CA ASP A 186 20.86 -9.88 6.18
C ASP A 186 21.69 -8.76 6.81
N ARG A 187 21.74 -7.59 6.17
CA ARG A 187 22.64 -6.49 6.56
C ARG A 187 22.01 -5.50 7.54
N TYR A 188 20.67 -5.40 7.56
CA TYR A 188 19.96 -4.50 8.48
C TYR A 188 18.64 -5.13 8.95
N PRO A 189 18.23 -4.93 10.20
CA PRO A 189 17.00 -5.48 10.76
C PRO A 189 15.77 -4.67 10.31
N PHE A 190 15.50 -4.61 9.00
CA PHE A 190 14.33 -3.94 8.47
C PHE A 190 13.03 -4.46 9.11
N ASP A 191 12.11 -3.54 9.40
CA ASP A 191 10.80 -3.90 9.93
C ASP A 191 9.89 -4.52 8.87
N THR A 192 10.03 -4.10 7.59
CA THR A 192 9.22 -4.61 6.47
C THR A 192 10.03 -4.76 5.18
N VAL A 193 9.55 -5.68 4.33
CA VAL A 193 9.91 -5.77 2.90
C VAL A 193 8.65 -5.72 2.07
N LEU A 194 8.60 -4.84 1.06
CA LEU A 194 7.54 -4.73 0.05
C LEU A 194 8.05 -5.33 -1.25
N PHE A 195 7.45 -6.45 -1.69
CA PHE A 195 8.03 -7.31 -2.72
C PHE A 195 6.94 -7.95 -3.60
N PRO A 196 7.23 -8.25 -4.90
CA PRO A 196 6.29 -8.97 -5.75
C PRO A 196 6.03 -10.40 -5.27
N VAL A 197 4.78 -10.71 -4.92
CA VAL A 197 4.30 -12.06 -4.62
C VAL A 197 3.21 -12.40 -5.62
N ASN A 198 3.56 -13.22 -6.61
CA ASN A 198 2.73 -13.42 -7.80
C ASN A 198 2.88 -14.84 -8.32
N TRP A 199 1.78 -15.44 -8.77
CA TRP A 199 1.76 -16.84 -9.23
C TRP A 199 2.61 -17.09 -10.48
N VAL A 200 2.70 -16.13 -11.41
CA VAL A 200 3.56 -16.26 -12.59
C VAL A 200 5.04 -16.19 -12.20
N LEU A 201 5.42 -15.20 -11.37
CA LEU A 201 6.79 -15.02 -10.91
C LEU A 201 7.31 -16.26 -10.15
N PHE A 202 6.49 -16.84 -9.30
CA PHE A 202 6.89 -17.99 -8.49
C PHE A 202 6.97 -19.26 -9.34
N SER A 203 5.98 -19.50 -10.23
CA SER A 203 5.92 -20.74 -11.01
C SER A 203 6.83 -20.74 -12.24
N GLN A 204 7.04 -19.60 -12.91
CA GLN A 204 7.79 -19.53 -14.14
C GLN A 204 9.25 -19.05 -13.96
N ALA A 205 9.53 -18.23 -12.94
CA ALA A 205 10.84 -17.63 -12.72
C ALA A 205 11.51 -18.03 -11.40
N ASN A 206 10.85 -18.80 -10.54
CA ASN A 206 11.31 -19.04 -9.16
C ASN A 206 11.71 -17.75 -8.42
N PHE A 207 11.00 -16.65 -8.72
CA PHE A 207 11.30 -15.31 -8.23
C PHE A 207 10.40 -15.00 -7.03
N GLY A 208 10.92 -15.15 -5.81
CA GLY A 208 10.21 -14.73 -4.60
C GLY A 208 10.18 -15.71 -3.41
N PRO A 209 10.08 -17.03 -3.58
CA PRO A 209 9.98 -17.97 -2.46
C PRO A 209 11.12 -17.80 -1.44
N GLN A 210 12.33 -17.49 -1.93
CA GLN A 210 13.55 -17.28 -1.12
C GLN A 210 13.40 -16.11 -0.15
N ILE A 211 12.75 -15.03 -0.62
CA ILE A 211 12.54 -13.81 0.17
C ILE A 211 11.49 -14.05 1.25
N LEU A 212 10.38 -14.71 0.89
CA LEU A 212 9.34 -15.05 1.86
C LEU A 212 9.94 -15.83 3.03
N LYS A 213 10.72 -16.87 2.71
CA LYS A 213 11.38 -17.68 3.74
C LYS A 213 12.31 -16.83 4.60
N ARG A 214 13.21 -16.03 3.99
CA ARG A 214 14.20 -15.23 4.74
C ARG A 214 13.50 -14.18 5.62
N ALA A 215 12.46 -13.50 5.11
CA ALA A 215 11.72 -12.51 5.87
C ALA A 215 10.98 -13.14 7.06
N GLN A 216 10.37 -14.33 6.88
CA GLN A 216 9.78 -15.08 7.98
C GLN A 216 10.79 -15.47 9.05
N ASP A 217 11.95 -16.03 8.64
CA ASP A 217 13.02 -16.45 9.56
C ASP A 217 13.52 -15.26 10.42
N LYS A 218 13.42 -14.03 9.90
CA LYS A 218 13.82 -12.79 10.60
C LYS A 218 12.66 -12.05 11.29
N GLY A 219 11.43 -12.52 11.16
CA GLY A 219 10.24 -11.85 11.68
C GLY A 219 9.94 -10.50 10.99
N THR A 220 10.50 -10.26 9.79
CA THR A 220 10.25 -9.06 8.98
C THR A 220 8.85 -9.13 8.39
N GLY A 221 8.08 -8.04 8.48
CA GLY A 221 6.75 -7.94 7.89
C GLY A 221 6.80 -7.98 6.36
N ILE A 222 5.98 -8.81 5.76
CA ILE A 222 5.94 -8.99 4.31
C ILE A 222 4.71 -8.28 3.74
N LEU A 223 4.95 -7.30 2.90
CA LEU A 223 3.95 -6.58 2.12
C LEU A 223 4.09 -7.01 0.66
N ALA A 224 2.99 -7.37 0.02
CA ALA A 224 3.02 -7.95 -1.32
C ALA A 224 2.61 -6.94 -2.39
N LEU A 225 3.31 -6.96 -3.50
CA LEU A 225 2.97 -6.29 -4.75
C LEU A 225 2.60 -7.30 -5.82
N LYS A 226 1.95 -6.83 -6.89
CA LYS A 226 1.73 -7.58 -8.13
C LYS A 226 0.83 -8.81 -8.01
N GLY A 227 0.10 -9.00 -6.92
CA GLY A 227 -0.80 -10.15 -6.73
C GLY A 227 -1.89 -10.31 -7.80
N MET A 228 -2.18 -9.29 -8.60
CA MET A 228 -3.13 -9.32 -9.72
C MET A 228 -2.44 -9.03 -11.07
N ALA A 229 -1.11 -9.00 -11.13
CA ALA A 229 -0.35 -8.81 -12.37
C ALA A 229 -0.25 -10.13 -13.14
N LYS A 230 -0.20 -10.06 -14.47
CA LYS A 230 0.02 -11.23 -15.33
C LYS A 230 1.38 -11.20 -16.01
N THR A 231 1.64 -10.15 -16.79
CA THR A 231 2.85 -10.05 -17.61
C THR A 231 3.17 -8.58 -17.92
N THR A 232 4.14 -8.33 -18.78
CA THR A 232 4.41 -7.00 -19.33
C THR A 232 3.43 -6.68 -20.47
N TRP A 233 3.20 -5.37 -20.72
CA TRP A 233 2.49 -4.96 -21.92
C TRP A 233 3.30 -5.31 -23.16
N ALA A 234 2.61 -5.74 -24.22
CA ALA A 234 3.25 -5.91 -25.51
C ALA A 234 3.87 -4.58 -25.99
N GLU A 235 4.95 -4.63 -26.78
CA GLU A 235 5.72 -3.45 -27.17
C GLU A 235 4.85 -2.31 -27.73
N GLY A 236 3.88 -2.61 -28.60
CA GLY A 236 2.95 -1.62 -29.16
C GLY A 236 1.86 -1.13 -28.21
N GLN A 237 1.77 -1.68 -27.01
CA GLN A 237 0.76 -1.34 -26.00
C GLN A 237 1.32 -0.61 -24.81
N LYS A 238 2.63 -0.53 -24.63
CA LYS A 238 3.29 0.08 -23.43
C LYS A 238 2.82 1.49 -23.13
N GLN A 239 2.45 2.28 -24.11
CA GLN A 239 2.01 3.68 -23.96
C GLN A 239 0.51 3.87 -24.23
N ASN A 240 -0.18 2.84 -24.74
CA ASN A 240 -1.60 2.94 -25.08
C ASN A 240 -2.35 1.66 -24.70
N HIS A 241 -2.72 1.56 -23.43
CA HIS A 241 -3.48 0.44 -22.88
C HIS A 241 -4.57 0.94 -21.94
N PRO A 242 -5.59 0.13 -21.64
CA PRO A 242 -6.78 0.57 -20.90
C PRO A 242 -6.54 0.82 -19.39
N GLN A 243 -5.36 0.52 -18.85
CA GLN A 243 -5.00 0.74 -17.45
C GLN A 243 -3.79 1.67 -17.31
N PRO A 244 -3.94 2.99 -17.57
CA PRO A 244 -2.81 3.93 -17.67
C PRO A 244 -2.00 4.06 -16.37
N LYS A 245 -2.57 3.67 -15.22
CA LYS A 245 -1.88 3.64 -13.92
C LYS A 245 -1.09 2.34 -13.67
N CYS A 246 -1.07 1.38 -14.62
CA CYS A 246 -0.38 0.11 -14.50
C CYS A 246 0.68 -0.06 -15.59
N TRP A 247 1.96 0.06 -15.25
CA TRP A 247 3.05 -0.15 -16.19
C TRP A 247 3.21 -1.62 -16.65
N TYR A 248 2.55 -2.55 -15.99
CA TYR A 248 2.45 -3.97 -16.31
C TYR A 248 1.02 -4.32 -16.67
N GLN A 249 0.82 -5.41 -17.37
CA GLN A 249 -0.51 -5.92 -17.72
C GLN A 249 -1.11 -6.68 -16.54
N PRO A 250 -2.20 -6.19 -15.92
CA PRO A 250 -2.95 -6.97 -14.94
C PRO A 250 -3.63 -8.19 -15.60
N ALA A 251 -4.05 -9.16 -14.78
CA ALA A 251 -4.93 -10.23 -15.26
C ALA A 251 -6.20 -9.61 -15.85
N ALA A 252 -6.49 -9.94 -17.13
CA ALA A 252 -7.53 -9.25 -17.91
C ALA A 252 -8.95 -9.54 -17.40
N TYR A 253 -9.16 -10.73 -16.90
CA TYR A 253 -10.48 -11.19 -16.43
C TYR A 253 -10.60 -11.10 -14.91
N PRO A 254 -11.74 -10.60 -14.38
CA PRO A 254 -11.96 -10.51 -12.93
C PRO A 254 -11.74 -11.82 -12.18
N GLN A 255 -12.09 -12.96 -12.79
CA GLN A 255 -11.92 -14.28 -12.20
C GLN A 255 -10.43 -14.61 -12.00
N GLU A 256 -9.61 -14.42 -13.03
CA GLU A 256 -8.16 -14.65 -12.96
C GLU A 256 -7.49 -13.71 -11.98
N ALA A 257 -7.87 -12.41 -12.01
CA ALA A 257 -7.38 -11.41 -11.06
C ALA A 257 -7.72 -11.78 -9.61
N SER A 258 -8.95 -12.28 -9.36
CA SER A 258 -9.41 -12.73 -8.04
C SER A 258 -8.65 -13.98 -7.58
N LEU A 259 -8.43 -14.95 -8.45
CA LEU A 259 -7.65 -16.15 -8.14
C LEU A 259 -6.19 -15.78 -7.83
N GLY A 260 -5.55 -14.92 -8.65
CA GLY A 260 -4.19 -14.45 -8.41
C GLY A 260 -4.04 -13.73 -7.08
N LEU A 261 -5.01 -12.86 -6.72
CA LEU A 261 -4.99 -12.18 -5.42
C LEU A 261 -5.20 -13.15 -4.26
N ARG A 262 -6.14 -14.10 -4.38
CA ARG A 262 -6.37 -15.14 -3.35
C ARG A 262 -5.14 -16.02 -3.17
N TRP A 263 -4.45 -16.37 -4.25
CA TRP A 263 -3.19 -17.09 -4.22
C TRP A 263 -2.12 -16.29 -3.45
N THR A 264 -1.95 -15.01 -3.77
CA THR A 264 -1.03 -14.12 -3.07
C THR A 264 -1.36 -14.04 -1.57
N LEU A 265 -2.63 -13.86 -1.22
CA LEU A 265 -3.11 -13.81 0.15
C LEU A 265 -3.00 -15.17 0.89
N GLY A 266 -2.88 -16.28 0.16
CA GLY A 266 -2.60 -17.62 0.71
C GLY A 266 -1.18 -17.78 1.24
N HIS A 267 -0.26 -16.90 0.86
CA HIS A 267 1.12 -16.88 1.34
C HIS A 267 1.24 -16.17 2.70
N PRO A 268 2.35 -16.36 3.42
CA PRO A 268 2.59 -15.76 4.74
C PRO A 268 2.94 -14.28 4.62
N ILE A 269 2.04 -13.49 4.05
CA ILE A 269 2.14 -12.04 3.90
C ILE A 269 1.16 -11.33 4.83
N THR A 270 1.45 -10.09 5.17
CA THR A 270 0.53 -9.25 5.95
C THR A 270 -0.56 -8.66 5.09
N ALA A 271 -0.18 -8.01 4.00
CA ALA A 271 -1.10 -7.31 3.10
C ALA A 271 -0.61 -7.36 1.66
N ALA A 272 -1.56 -7.29 0.72
CA ALA A 272 -1.29 -7.10 -0.70
C ALA A 272 -1.77 -5.73 -1.17
N ILE A 273 -0.95 -5.02 -1.97
CA ILE A 273 -1.33 -3.77 -2.63
C ILE A 273 -1.78 -4.12 -4.06
N PRO A 274 -3.06 -3.88 -4.40
CA PRO A 274 -3.59 -4.10 -5.73
C PRO A 274 -2.98 -3.17 -6.79
N PRO A 275 -3.27 -3.38 -8.09
CA PRO A 275 -2.96 -2.41 -9.13
C PRO A 275 -3.52 -1.01 -8.81
N GLY A 276 -2.85 0.04 -9.31
CA GLY A 276 -3.25 1.43 -9.11
C GLY A 276 -4.53 1.87 -9.85
N ASP A 277 -5.18 0.98 -10.55
CA ASP A 277 -6.45 1.18 -11.22
C ASP A 277 -7.61 0.94 -10.26
N GLU A 278 -8.56 1.86 -10.22
CA GLU A 278 -9.68 1.87 -9.27
C GLU A 278 -10.55 0.61 -9.37
N LYS A 279 -10.80 0.13 -10.60
CA LYS A 279 -11.58 -1.10 -10.83
C LYS A 279 -10.93 -2.31 -10.18
N TYR A 280 -9.60 -2.44 -10.29
CA TYR A 280 -8.86 -3.53 -9.65
C TYR A 280 -8.78 -3.35 -8.13
N PHE A 281 -8.71 -2.12 -7.65
CA PHE A 281 -8.75 -1.86 -6.21
C PHE A 281 -10.10 -2.25 -5.62
N ARG A 282 -11.23 -1.87 -6.24
CA ARG A 282 -12.56 -2.30 -5.79
C ARG A 282 -12.73 -3.82 -5.83
N LEU A 283 -12.30 -4.47 -6.92
CA LEU A 283 -12.29 -5.93 -7.00
C LEU A 283 -11.46 -6.56 -5.86
N ALA A 284 -10.31 -6.00 -5.54
CA ALA A 284 -9.47 -6.50 -4.46
C ALA A 284 -10.15 -6.36 -3.09
N MET A 285 -10.88 -5.29 -2.84
CA MET A 285 -11.68 -5.14 -1.62
C MET A 285 -12.81 -6.16 -1.55
N ASP A 286 -13.50 -6.45 -2.67
CA ASP A 286 -14.55 -7.48 -2.74
C ASP A 286 -13.99 -8.88 -2.41
N VAL A 287 -12.84 -9.20 -2.99
CA VAL A 287 -12.11 -10.45 -2.71
C VAL A 287 -11.70 -10.52 -1.24
N ALA A 288 -11.19 -9.43 -0.67
CA ALA A 288 -10.72 -9.39 0.70
C ALA A 288 -11.85 -9.55 1.73
N GLN A 289 -13.03 -8.95 1.48
CA GLN A 289 -14.20 -9.07 2.35
C GLN A 289 -14.79 -10.49 2.38
N SER A 290 -14.61 -11.23 1.29
CA SER A 290 -15.09 -12.61 1.14
C SER A 290 -13.94 -13.63 1.07
N TYR A 291 -12.73 -13.24 1.51
CA TYR A 291 -11.52 -14.03 1.34
C TYR A 291 -11.67 -15.47 1.89
N LYS A 292 -11.35 -16.39 1.01
CA LYS A 292 -11.14 -17.82 1.31
C LYS A 292 -9.87 -18.26 0.60
N PRO A 293 -9.06 -19.13 1.22
CA PRO A 293 -7.94 -19.78 0.52
C PRO A 293 -8.39 -20.41 -0.79
N LEU A 294 -7.47 -20.58 -1.74
CA LEU A 294 -7.78 -21.32 -2.96
C LEU A 294 -8.01 -22.81 -2.63
N GLU A 295 -8.99 -23.38 -3.32
CA GLU A 295 -9.13 -24.83 -3.36
C GLU A 295 -8.04 -25.44 -4.28
N PRO A 296 -7.58 -26.68 -4.04
CA PRO A 296 -6.50 -27.27 -4.83
C PRO A 296 -6.72 -27.23 -6.35
N HIS A 297 -7.97 -27.40 -6.81
CA HIS A 297 -8.29 -27.34 -8.24
C HIS A 297 -8.23 -25.92 -8.81
N GLU A 298 -8.59 -24.90 -8.00
CA GLU A 298 -8.47 -23.49 -8.38
C GLU A 298 -6.99 -23.09 -8.53
N GLU A 299 -6.14 -23.50 -7.57
CA GLU A 299 -4.71 -23.24 -7.62
C GLU A 299 -4.07 -23.96 -8.82
N GLN A 300 -4.39 -25.21 -9.06
CA GLN A 300 -3.90 -25.96 -10.23
C GLN A 300 -4.29 -25.27 -11.53
N ALA A 301 -5.53 -24.80 -11.66
CA ALA A 301 -6.01 -24.09 -12.85
C ALA A 301 -5.27 -22.76 -13.05
N LEU A 302 -5.06 -22.00 -11.97
CA LEU A 302 -4.33 -20.74 -12.01
C LEU A 302 -2.87 -20.94 -12.45
N LEU A 303 -2.17 -21.91 -11.87
CA LEU A 303 -0.78 -22.23 -12.20
C LEU A 303 -0.64 -22.81 -13.62
N ALA A 304 -1.60 -23.61 -14.09
CA ALA A 304 -1.64 -24.07 -15.47
C ALA A 304 -1.81 -22.90 -16.46
N GLY A 305 -2.61 -21.89 -16.10
CA GLY A 305 -2.77 -20.66 -16.89
C GLY A 305 -1.55 -19.73 -16.88
N ALA A 306 -0.58 -19.96 -15.99
CA ALA A 306 0.70 -19.25 -15.98
C ALA A 306 1.74 -19.87 -16.94
N HIS A 307 1.52 -21.11 -17.40
CA HIS A 307 2.49 -21.79 -18.25
C HIS A 307 2.73 -21.03 -19.58
N GLY A 308 4.00 -20.70 -19.84
CA GLY A 308 4.41 -19.94 -21.04
C GLY A 308 4.11 -18.44 -20.97
N VAL A 309 3.60 -17.94 -19.84
CA VAL A 309 3.46 -16.50 -19.60
C VAL A 309 4.81 -15.92 -19.19
N GLU A 310 5.24 -14.84 -19.87
CA GLU A 310 6.50 -14.15 -19.57
C GLU A 310 6.42 -13.47 -18.18
N PRO A 311 7.29 -13.80 -17.23
CA PRO A 311 7.32 -13.17 -15.92
C PRO A 311 7.75 -11.71 -16.00
N LEU A 312 7.27 -10.87 -15.05
CA LEU A 312 7.66 -9.46 -14.93
C LEU A 312 9.14 -9.28 -14.54
N PHE A 313 9.69 -10.24 -13.82
CA PHE A 313 11.07 -10.22 -13.29
C PHE A 313 11.69 -11.60 -13.38
N HIS A 314 13.02 -11.65 -13.53
CA HIS A 314 13.82 -12.86 -13.58
C HIS A 314 14.92 -12.83 -12.53
N LEU A 315 15.39 -14.01 -12.12
CA LEU A 315 16.58 -14.12 -11.26
C LEU A 315 17.81 -13.64 -12.05
N GLY A 316 18.69 -12.87 -11.39
CA GLY A 316 19.93 -12.38 -11.98
C GLY A 316 19.79 -11.21 -12.97
N ASN A 317 18.59 -10.74 -13.22
CA ASN A 317 18.36 -9.52 -14.00
C ASN A 317 18.04 -8.37 -13.02
N ASP A 318 18.99 -7.48 -12.83
CA ASP A 318 18.74 -6.18 -12.18
C ASP A 318 17.89 -5.33 -13.15
N VAL A 319 16.72 -4.94 -12.74
CA VAL A 319 15.80 -4.07 -13.50
C VAL A 319 16.24 -2.62 -13.38
#